data_ee8b722c4f441845d41c80ff8416859b
#
_entry.id   ee8b722c4f441845d41c80ff8416859b
#
_cell.length_a   1.000
_cell.length_b   1.000
_cell.length_c   1.000
_cell.angle_alpha   90.00
_cell.angle_beta   90.00
_cell.angle_gamma   90.00
#
_symmetry.space_group_name_H-M   'P 1'
#
loop_
_entity.id
_entity.type
_entity.pdbx_description
1 polymer ?
#
loop_
_entity_poly.entity_id
_entity_poly.type
_entity_poly.pdbx_seq_one_letter_code
_entity_poly.pdbx_strand_id
1 'polypeptide(L)'
;MRVFGIDCGTEITGYGVVESQHTARESKLVLQAMGAIRLKKPLTTAERLEQVFIQLRSEMARWSPDTVAIEEVFYSVNAKSALKLGQVRGVALLAAATQGLPVAEYAPLKIKSSVVGYGLAKKEQVQFMVARLLNLSQVPQPADAADALAIAICHIHTAQTLAAQAVGR
;
A
#
# COMPACT_ATOMS: atom_id res chain seq x y z
N MET A 1 -8.11 8.28 -10.40
CA MET A 1 -7.50 8.35 -9.06
C MET A 1 -6.32 7.41 -9.01
N ARG A 2 -5.14 7.96 -8.66
CA ARG A 2 -3.90 7.19 -8.51
C ARG A 2 -3.55 7.05 -7.04
N VAL A 3 -3.34 5.84 -6.56
CA VAL A 3 -3.09 5.52 -5.16
C VAL A 3 -1.71 4.91 -5.00
N PHE A 4 -0.95 5.41 -4.03
CA PHE A 4 0.34 4.86 -3.62
C PHE A 4 0.14 4.02 -2.35
N GLY A 5 0.14 2.69 -2.48
CA GLY A 5 0.06 1.76 -1.35
C GLY A 5 1.44 1.50 -0.74
N ILE A 6 1.50 1.39 0.58
CA ILE A 6 2.74 1.09 1.32
C ILE A 6 2.48 -0.06 2.28
N ASP A 7 3.29 -1.11 2.16
CA ASP A 7 3.43 -2.18 3.14
C ASP A 7 4.72 -1.97 3.95
N CYS A 8 4.57 -1.48 5.18
CA CYS A 8 5.70 -1.15 6.05
C CYS A 8 6.30 -2.40 6.66
N GLY A 9 7.57 -2.67 6.38
CA GLY A 9 8.33 -3.72 7.02
C GLY A 9 9.64 -3.23 7.63
N THR A 10 10.14 -3.93 8.64
CA THR A 10 11.38 -3.56 9.35
C THR A 10 12.65 -3.80 8.56
N GLU A 11 12.64 -4.66 7.57
CA GLU A 11 13.79 -4.95 6.68
C GLU A 11 13.48 -4.62 5.23
N ILE A 12 12.22 -4.76 4.83
CA ILE A 12 11.75 -4.50 3.48
C ILE A 12 10.45 -3.69 3.60
N THR A 13 10.38 -2.58 2.90
CA THR A 13 9.13 -1.81 2.77
C THR A 13 8.65 -1.92 1.32
N GLY A 14 7.47 -2.52 1.12
CA GLY A 14 6.86 -2.64 -0.18
C GLY A 14 6.14 -1.34 -0.59
N TYR A 15 6.13 -1.04 -1.89
CA TYR A 15 5.24 -0.03 -2.44
C TYR A 15 4.58 -0.51 -3.73
N GLY A 16 3.37 0.01 -3.98
CA GLY A 16 2.62 -0.29 -5.18
C GLY A 16 1.76 0.91 -5.60
N VAL A 17 1.76 1.23 -6.89
CA VAL A 17 1.00 2.34 -7.45
C VAL A 17 -0.06 1.81 -8.40
N VAL A 18 -1.32 2.06 -8.05
CA VAL A 18 -2.49 1.64 -8.83
C VAL A 18 -3.29 2.86 -9.23
N GLU A 19 -3.70 2.91 -10.48
CA GLU A 19 -4.59 3.94 -11.00
C GLU A 19 -5.95 3.36 -11.36
N SER A 20 -7.01 3.96 -10.82
CA SER A 20 -8.38 3.69 -11.25
C SER A 20 -8.72 4.58 -12.44
N GLN A 21 -8.96 3.96 -13.58
CA GLN A 21 -9.40 4.61 -14.81
C GLN A 21 -10.88 4.34 -15.02
N HIS A 22 -11.66 5.40 -15.16
CA HIS A 22 -13.09 5.31 -15.46
C HIS A 22 -13.31 5.69 -16.91
N THR A 23 -13.92 4.78 -17.66
CA THR A 23 -14.47 5.08 -18.97
C THR A 23 -16.00 5.07 -18.89
N ALA A 24 -16.68 5.55 -19.92
CA ALA A 24 -18.15 5.56 -19.95
C ALA A 24 -18.79 4.16 -19.82
N ARG A 25 -17.99 3.08 -19.96
CA ARG A 25 -18.48 1.70 -19.96
C ARG A 25 -17.87 0.83 -18.86
N GLU A 26 -16.72 1.20 -18.30
CA GLU A 26 -15.97 0.31 -17.41
C GLU A 26 -15.06 1.08 -16.45
N SER A 27 -14.94 0.55 -15.23
CA SER A 27 -13.90 0.97 -14.26
C SER A 27 -12.79 -0.08 -14.26
N LYS A 28 -11.56 0.34 -14.56
CA LYS A 28 -10.40 -0.54 -14.66
C LYS A 28 -9.31 -0.10 -13.69
N LEU A 29 -8.67 -1.09 -13.06
CA LEU A 29 -7.46 -0.88 -12.27
C LEU A 29 -6.23 -1.11 -13.14
N VAL A 30 -5.29 -0.18 -13.11
CA VAL A 30 -4.06 -0.24 -13.91
C VAL A 30 -2.85 -0.15 -12.99
N LEU A 31 -1.96 -1.14 -13.09
CA LEU A 31 -0.66 -1.10 -12.43
C LEU A 31 0.20 0.00 -13.07
N GLN A 32 0.66 0.96 -12.27
CA GLN A 32 1.58 2.00 -12.70
C GLN A 32 3.03 1.68 -12.30
N ALA A 33 3.22 1.22 -11.07
CA ALA A 33 4.52 0.83 -10.54
C ALA A 33 4.37 -0.11 -9.35
N MET A 34 5.43 -0.84 -9.08
CA MET A 34 5.59 -1.60 -7.83
C MET A 34 7.07 -1.81 -7.54
N GLY A 35 7.40 -1.98 -6.26
CA GLY A 35 8.76 -2.27 -5.84
C GLY A 35 8.90 -2.49 -4.35
N ALA A 36 10.13 -2.67 -3.93
CA ALA A 36 10.45 -2.82 -2.52
C ALA A 36 11.76 -2.09 -2.17
N ILE A 37 11.73 -1.36 -1.09
CA ILE A 37 12.86 -0.70 -0.47
C ILE A 37 13.55 -1.72 0.43
N ARG A 38 14.71 -2.19 0.03
CA ARG A 38 15.52 -3.16 0.78
C ARG A 38 16.69 -2.44 1.43
N LEU A 39 16.80 -2.57 2.75
CA LEU A 39 17.87 -1.94 3.50
C LEU A 39 19.08 -2.85 3.58
N LYS A 40 20.20 -2.43 3.00
CA LYS A 40 21.48 -3.16 3.06
C LYS A 40 22.06 -3.04 4.48
N LYS A 41 22.61 -4.14 5.01
CA LYS A 41 23.35 -4.17 6.27
C LYS A 41 24.85 -3.84 6.01
N PRO A 42 25.61 -3.26 6.97
CA PRO A 42 25.14 -2.80 8.28
C PRO A 42 24.69 -1.33 8.24
N LEU A 43 23.54 -1.02 8.84
CA LEU A 43 23.00 0.33 8.99
C LEU A 43 22.47 0.51 10.41
N THR A 44 22.71 1.69 10.98
CA THR A 44 22.05 2.13 12.22
C THR A 44 20.55 2.30 12.00
N THR A 45 19.77 2.37 13.07
CA THR A 45 18.33 2.63 12.97
C THR A 45 18.05 3.95 12.27
N ALA A 46 18.80 5.00 12.58
CA ALA A 46 18.62 6.32 11.96
C ALA A 46 18.84 6.27 10.44
N GLU A 47 19.96 5.69 9.99
CA GLU A 47 20.28 5.54 8.57
C GLU A 47 19.23 4.71 7.82
N ARG A 48 18.67 3.67 8.45
CA ARG A 48 17.61 2.86 7.88
C ARG A 48 16.34 3.68 7.66
N LEU A 49 15.92 4.44 8.66
CA LEU A 49 14.73 5.29 8.60
C LEU A 49 14.92 6.41 7.56
N GLU A 50 16.10 7.01 7.50
CA GLU A 50 16.44 8.00 6.48
C GLU A 50 16.33 7.44 5.06
N GLN A 51 16.90 6.25 4.82
CA GLN A 51 16.80 5.60 3.50
C GLN A 51 15.35 5.30 3.10
N VAL A 52 14.53 4.80 4.03
CA VAL A 52 13.11 4.59 3.77
C VAL A 52 12.42 5.92 3.41
N PHE A 53 12.69 6.97 4.17
CA PHE A 53 12.12 8.30 3.92
C PHE A 53 12.48 8.84 2.55
N ILE A 54 13.77 8.85 2.20
CA ILE A 54 14.27 9.38 0.93
C ILE A 54 13.67 8.60 -0.25
N GLN A 55 13.68 7.27 -0.19
CA GLN A 55 13.20 6.43 -1.27
C GLN A 55 11.68 6.54 -1.45
N LEU A 56 10.89 6.51 -0.36
CA LEU A 56 9.44 6.72 -0.45
C LEU A 56 9.10 8.09 -1.04
N ARG A 57 9.76 9.15 -0.58
CA ARG A 57 9.55 10.49 -1.15
C ARG A 57 9.88 10.56 -2.64
N SER A 58 10.99 9.94 -3.04
CA SER A 58 11.40 9.89 -4.45
C SER A 58 10.36 9.18 -5.32
N GLU A 59 9.87 8.02 -4.87
CA GLU A 59 8.85 7.27 -5.62
C GLU A 59 7.49 7.99 -5.64
N MET A 60 7.05 8.60 -4.52
CA MET A 60 5.84 9.41 -4.51
C MET A 60 5.93 10.61 -5.45
N ALA A 61 7.07 11.33 -5.46
CA ALA A 61 7.29 12.44 -6.38
C ALA A 61 7.28 11.99 -7.85
N ARG A 62 7.88 10.83 -8.15
CA ARG A 62 7.93 10.25 -9.50
C ARG A 62 6.56 9.89 -10.04
N TRP A 63 5.70 9.29 -9.20
CA TRP A 63 4.41 8.77 -9.64
C TRP A 63 3.25 9.73 -9.41
N SER A 64 3.47 10.81 -8.65
CA SER A 64 2.49 11.87 -8.38
C SER A 64 1.10 11.30 -8.03
N PRO A 65 0.96 10.52 -6.93
CA PRO A 65 -0.32 9.94 -6.54
C PRO A 65 -1.26 11.02 -5.99
N ASP A 66 -2.56 10.77 -6.06
CA ASP A 66 -3.58 11.62 -5.42
C ASP A 66 -3.65 11.39 -3.91
N THR A 67 -3.28 10.18 -3.45
CA THR A 67 -3.34 9.77 -2.05
C THR A 67 -2.39 8.61 -1.77
N VAL A 68 -2.01 8.49 -0.50
CA VAL A 68 -1.23 7.35 0.03
C VAL A 68 -2.17 6.47 0.84
N ALA A 69 -2.06 5.16 0.68
CA ALA A 69 -2.74 4.17 1.51
C ALA A 69 -1.71 3.32 2.26
N ILE A 70 -1.97 3.06 3.54
CA ILE A 70 -1.04 2.33 4.40
C ILE A 70 -1.80 1.36 5.31
N GLU A 71 -1.21 0.21 5.63
CA GLU A 71 -1.80 -0.73 6.57
C GLU A 71 -1.65 -0.23 8.02
N GLU A 72 -2.71 -0.36 8.82
CA GLU A 72 -2.66 -0.13 10.26
C GLU A 72 -1.79 -1.19 10.94
N VAL A 73 -0.98 -0.75 11.92
CA VAL A 73 -0.22 -1.70 12.75
C VAL A 73 -1.14 -2.26 13.83
N PHE A 74 -1.47 -3.55 13.71
CA PHE A 74 -2.12 -4.29 14.78
C PHE A 74 -1.09 -4.88 15.74
N TYR A 75 -1.54 -5.16 16.96
CA TYR A 75 -0.75 -5.71 18.06
C TYR A 75 0.22 -6.81 17.59
N SER A 76 1.51 -6.55 17.75
CA SER A 76 2.52 -7.59 17.67
C SER A 76 2.74 -8.18 19.07
N VAL A 77 2.77 -9.50 19.16
CA VAL A 77 3.09 -10.24 20.40
C VAL A 77 4.47 -9.82 20.95
N ASN A 78 5.35 -9.27 20.10
CA ASN A 78 6.68 -8.80 20.47
C ASN A 78 6.75 -7.27 20.41
N ALA A 79 6.78 -6.63 21.59
CA ALA A 79 6.84 -5.18 21.72
C ALA A 79 8.03 -4.54 20.96
N LYS A 80 9.20 -5.18 20.96
CA LYS A 80 10.39 -4.68 20.24
C LYS A 80 10.17 -4.62 18.72
N SER A 81 9.50 -5.62 18.16
CA SER A 81 9.15 -5.66 16.74
C SER A 81 8.08 -4.62 16.41
N ALA A 82 7.08 -4.47 17.27
CA ALA A 82 6.04 -3.45 17.11
C ALA A 82 6.62 -2.03 17.11
N LEU A 83 7.55 -1.71 18.03
CA LEU A 83 8.22 -0.42 18.09
C LEU A 83 9.02 -0.14 16.80
N LYS A 84 9.77 -1.11 16.30
CA LYS A 84 10.53 -0.95 15.05
C LYS A 84 9.61 -0.71 13.85
N LEU A 85 8.51 -1.47 13.77
CA LEU A 85 7.53 -1.30 12.71
C LEU A 85 6.83 0.06 12.79
N GLY A 86 6.49 0.51 14.01
CA GLY A 86 5.93 1.84 14.25
C GLY A 86 6.86 2.97 13.81
N GLN A 87 8.18 2.82 14.01
CA GLN A 87 9.17 3.79 13.51
C GLN A 87 9.15 3.89 11.97
N VAL A 88 9.19 2.77 11.26
CA VAL A 88 9.15 2.74 9.79
C VAL A 88 7.83 3.34 9.30
N ARG A 89 6.72 2.98 9.92
CA ARG A 89 5.41 3.50 9.57
C ARG A 89 5.31 5.02 9.81
N GLY A 90 5.82 5.52 10.94
CA GLY A 90 5.90 6.96 11.21
C GLY A 90 6.68 7.72 10.14
N VAL A 91 7.77 7.13 9.65
CA VAL A 91 8.56 7.68 8.54
C VAL A 91 7.77 7.68 7.23
N ALA A 92 7.01 6.63 6.94
CA ALA A 92 6.16 6.57 5.74
C ALA A 92 5.06 7.65 5.78
N LEU A 93 4.41 7.84 6.94
CA LEU A 93 3.43 8.91 7.16
C LEU A 93 4.06 10.30 6.97
N LEU A 94 5.25 10.53 7.53
CA LEU A 94 6.00 11.77 7.38
C LEU A 94 6.38 12.02 5.92
N ALA A 95 6.82 11.00 5.20
CA ALA A 95 7.17 11.11 3.78
C ALA A 95 5.97 11.57 2.93
N ALA A 96 4.78 11.04 3.18
CA ALA A 96 3.54 11.49 2.52
C ALA A 96 3.17 12.92 2.93
N ALA A 97 3.16 13.22 4.22
CA ALA A 97 2.79 14.53 4.75
C ALA A 97 3.70 15.66 4.25
N THR A 98 5.02 15.42 4.11
CA THR A 98 5.97 16.42 3.59
C THR A 98 5.76 16.74 2.10
N GLN A 99 4.96 15.94 1.39
CA GLN A 99 4.56 16.19 0.00
C GLN A 99 3.10 16.67 -0.11
N GLY A 100 2.45 16.94 1.02
CA GLY A 100 1.05 17.38 1.05
C GLY A 100 0.05 16.30 0.61
N LEU A 101 0.46 15.03 0.60
CA LEU A 101 -0.40 13.92 0.18
C LEU A 101 -1.33 13.49 1.33
N PRO A 102 -2.63 13.36 1.11
CA PRO A 102 -3.53 12.75 2.07
C PRO A 102 -3.18 11.29 2.30
N VAL A 103 -3.36 10.81 3.52
CA VAL A 103 -3.09 9.41 3.89
C VAL A 103 -4.35 8.74 4.41
N ALA A 104 -4.64 7.56 3.89
CA ALA A 104 -5.69 6.66 4.35
C ALA A 104 -5.09 5.41 4.98
N GLU A 105 -5.65 4.98 6.11
CA GLU A 105 -5.17 3.85 6.89
C GLU A 105 -6.22 2.73 6.89
N TYR A 106 -5.77 1.48 6.74
CA TYR A 106 -6.65 0.33 6.61
C TYR A 106 -6.22 -0.82 7.50
N ALA A 107 -7.19 -1.37 8.24
CA ALA A 107 -6.99 -2.60 9.00
C ALA A 107 -6.71 -3.81 8.08
N PRO A 108 -5.86 -4.77 8.46
CA PRO A 108 -5.53 -5.97 7.66
C PRO A 108 -6.76 -6.74 7.17
N LEU A 109 -7.77 -6.90 8.04
CA LEU A 109 -9.03 -7.56 7.68
C LEU A 109 -9.79 -6.81 6.59
N LYS A 110 -9.76 -5.47 6.62
CA LYS A 110 -10.41 -4.63 5.61
C LYS A 110 -9.70 -4.75 4.26
N ILE A 111 -8.37 -4.77 4.24
CA ILE A 111 -7.58 -4.96 3.02
C ILE A 111 -7.95 -6.30 2.38
N LYS A 112 -7.91 -7.39 3.15
CA LYS A 112 -8.26 -8.73 2.67
C LYS A 112 -9.69 -8.81 2.15
N SER A 113 -10.67 -8.31 2.89
CA SER A 113 -12.07 -8.32 2.47
C SER A 113 -12.34 -7.48 1.23
N SER A 114 -11.63 -6.37 1.07
CA SER A 114 -11.75 -5.51 -0.12
C SER A 114 -11.20 -6.15 -1.40
N VAL A 115 -10.15 -6.97 -1.28
CA VAL A 115 -9.48 -7.61 -2.42
C VAL A 115 -10.09 -8.97 -2.77
N VAL A 116 -10.43 -9.79 -1.76
CA VAL A 116 -10.87 -11.19 -1.95
C VAL A 116 -12.35 -11.38 -1.66
N GLY A 117 -12.99 -10.45 -0.95
CA GLY A 117 -14.40 -10.54 -0.53
C GLY A 117 -14.56 -11.01 0.93
N TYR A 118 -13.52 -11.53 1.60
CA TYR A 118 -13.58 -11.91 3.01
C TYR A 118 -12.24 -11.70 3.76
N GLY A 119 -12.35 -11.32 5.05
CA GLY A 119 -11.18 -10.84 5.83
C GLY A 119 -10.20 -11.92 6.27
N LEU A 120 -10.59 -13.20 6.29
CA LEU A 120 -9.73 -14.31 6.71
C LEU A 120 -8.97 -14.97 5.56
N ALA A 121 -8.92 -14.31 4.39
CA ALA A 121 -8.18 -14.80 3.23
C ALA A 121 -6.69 -15.03 3.57
N LYS A 122 -6.13 -16.11 3.03
CA LYS A 122 -4.70 -16.38 3.13
C LYS A 122 -3.91 -15.41 2.24
N LYS A 123 -2.63 -15.20 2.56
CA LYS A 123 -1.76 -14.28 1.81
C LYS A 123 -1.70 -14.62 0.32
N GLU A 124 -1.58 -15.89 -0.02
CA GLU A 124 -1.52 -16.35 -1.40
C GLU A 124 -2.81 -16.05 -2.19
N GLN A 125 -3.96 -16.10 -1.52
CA GLN A 125 -5.24 -15.75 -2.14
C GLN A 125 -5.34 -14.24 -2.44
N VAL A 126 -4.85 -13.40 -1.52
CA VAL A 126 -4.79 -11.94 -1.74
C VAL A 126 -3.89 -11.63 -2.92
N GLN A 127 -2.69 -12.19 -2.95
CA GLN A 127 -1.71 -11.96 -4.03
C GLN A 127 -2.22 -12.45 -5.40
N PHE A 128 -2.89 -13.60 -5.43
CA PHE A 128 -3.56 -14.09 -6.63
C PHE A 128 -4.63 -13.13 -7.13
N MET A 129 -5.48 -12.62 -6.22
CA MET A 129 -6.53 -11.68 -6.58
C MET A 129 -5.98 -10.33 -7.04
N VAL A 130 -4.89 -9.84 -6.43
CA VAL A 130 -4.18 -8.65 -6.90
C VAL A 130 -3.75 -8.82 -8.36
N ALA A 131 -3.15 -9.96 -8.70
CA ALA A 131 -2.75 -10.25 -10.09
C ALA A 131 -3.97 -10.24 -11.03
N ARG A 132 -5.10 -10.81 -10.62
CA ARG A 132 -6.33 -10.84 -11.42
C ARG A 132 -6.96 -9.47 -11.59
N LEU A 133 -7.07 -8.68 -10.53
CA LEU A 133 -7.65 -7.33 -10.56
C LEU A 133 -6.83 -6.36 -11.42
N LEU A 134 -5.52 -6.54 -11.45
CA LEU A 134 -4.59 -5.75 -12.27
C LEU A 134 -4.31 -6.36 -13.65
N ASN A 135 -4.96 -7.48 -14.00
CA ASN A 135 -4.77 -8.21 -15.26
C ASN A 135 -3.31 -8.58 -15.54
N LEU A 136 -2.60 -9.04 -14.52
CA LEU A 136 -1.20 -9.46 -14.63
C LEU A 136 -1.11 -10.95 -14.98
N SER A 137 -0.10 -11.32 -15.77
CA SER A 137 0.15 -12.73 -16.15
C SER A 137 0.72 -13.57 -15.01
N GLN A 138 1.32 -12.93 -14.00
CA GLN A 138 1.94 -13.58 -12.85
C GLN A 138 1.67 -12.80 -11.57
N VAL A 139 1.77 -13.49 -10.43
CA VAL A 139 1.70 -12.85 -9.11
C VAL A 139 2.85 -11.86 -8.95
N PRO A 140 2.57 -10.61 -8.52
CA PRO A 140 3.60 -9.60 -8.33
C PRO A 140 4.71 -10.04 -7.37
N GLN A 141 5.95 -9.69 -7.74
CA GLN A 141 7.13 -9.93 -6.91
C GLN A 141 7.90 -8.62 -6.71
N PRO A 142 8.52 -8.39 -5.53
CA PRO A 142 8.49 -9.25 -4.33
C PRO A 142 7.13 -9.24 -3.64
N ALA A 143 6.92 -10.17 -2.68
CA ALA A 143 5.67 -10.33 -1.95
C ALA A 143 5.20 -9.03 -1.26
N ASP A 144 6.14 -8.25 -0.70
CA ASP A 144 5.86 -6.97 -0.05
C ASP A 144 5.27 -5.94 -1.04
N ALA A 145 5.68 -5.97 -2.31
CA ALA A 145 5.08 -5.13 -3.35
C ALA A 145 3.65 -5.58 -3.69
N ALA A 146 3.38 -6.88 -3.71
CA ALA A 146 2.02 -7.40 -3.90
C ALA A 146 1.09 -7.00 -2.76
N ASP A 147 1.58 -7.02 -1.52
CA ASP A 147 0.83 -6.58 -0.34
C ASP A 147 0.55 -5.06 -0.40
N ALA A 148 1.53 -4.26 -0.82
CA ALA A 148 1.34 -2.83 -1.05
C ALA A 148 0.31 -2.52 -2.16
N LEU A 149 0.28 -3.31 -3.23
CA LEU A 149 -0.75 -3.21 -4.27
C LEU A 149 -2.15 -3.55 -3.73
N ALA A 150 -2.27 -4.56 -2.84
CA ALA A 150 -3.53 -4.88 -2.18
C ALA A 150 -4.06 -3.70 -1.34
N ILE A 151 -3.16 -2.98 -0.65
CA ILE A 151 -3.50 -1.78 0.12
C ILE A 151 -4.02 -0.66 -0.79
N ALA A 152 -3.35 -0.41 -1.93
CA ALA A 152 -3.78 0.58 -2.90
C ALA A 152 -5.16 0.23 -3.50
N ILE A 153 -5.39 -1.03 -3.86
CA ILE A 153 -6.68 -1.52 -4.37
C ILE A 153 -7.78 -1.36 -3.31
N CYS A 154 -7.49 -1.67 -2.04
CA CYS A 154 -8.41 -1.47 -0.94
C CYS A 154 -8.90 -0.02 -0.85
N HIS A 155 -7.99 0.94 -0.99
CA HIS A 155 -8.36 2.36 -0.99
C HIS A 155 -9.28 2.71 -2.16
N ILE A 156 -8.94 2.28 -3.37
CA ILE A 156 -9.74 2.55 -4.57
C ILE A 156 -11.17 1.98 -4.42
N HIS A 157 -11.30 0.73 -4.00
CA HIS A 157 -12.61 0.09 -3.80
C HIS A 157 -13.43 0.79 -2.70
N THR A 158 -12.76 1.22 -1.62
CA THR A 158 -13.43 1.96 -0.54
C THR A 158 -13.94 3.31 -1.03
N ALA A 159 -13.12 4.06 -1.76
CA ALA A 159 -13.51 5.35 -2.33
C ALA A 159 -14.67 5.23 -3.34
N GLN A 160 -14.64 4.21 -4.19
CA GLN A 160 -15.73 3.91 -5.13
C GLN A 160 -17.05 3.57 -4.42
N THR A 161 -16.98 2.77 -3.36
CA THR A 161 -18.16 2.41 -2.56
C THR A 161 -18.77 3.64 -1.90
N LEU A 162 -17.94 4.51 -1.31
CA LEU A 162 -18.40 5.75 -0.68
C LEU A 162 -19.04 6.71 -1.71
N ALA A 163 -18.41 6.85 -2.89
CA ALA A 163 -18.97 7.67 -3.97
C ALA A 163 -20.32 7.16 -4.45
N ALA A 164 -20.48 5.83 -4.63
CA ALA A 164 -21.76 5.22 -5.03
C ALA A 164 -22.86 5.44 -3.97
N GLN A 165 -22.52 5.37 -2.68
CA GLN A 165 -23.46 5.63 -1.58
C GLN A 165 -23.87 7.12 -1.49
N ALA A 166 -23.01 8.04 -1.90
CA ALA A 166 -23.31 9.47 -1.90
C ALA A 166 -24.29 9.88 -3.03
N VAL A 167 -24.22 9.19 -4.17
CA VAL A 167 -25.12 9.44 -5.33
C VAL A 167 -26.53 8.83 -5.12
N GLY A 168 -26.65 7.80 -4.29
CA GLY A 168 -27.91 7.11 -4.00
C GLY A 168 -28.75 7.76 -2.89
N ARG A 169 -28.33 8.90 -2.37
CA ARG A 169 -29.08 9.72 -1.40
C ARG A 169 -29.58 11.01 -2.03
#